data_1631052fd419eb4994f1470c2ab23871
#
_entry.id   1631052fd419eb4994f1470c2ab23871
#
_cell.length_a   1.000
_cell.length_b   1.000
_cell.length_c   1.000
_cell.angle_alpha   90.00
_cell.angle_beta   90.00
_cell.angle_gamma   90.00
#
_symmetry.space_group_name_H-M   'P 1'
#
loop_
_entity.id
_entity.type
_entity.pdbx_description
1 polymer ?
#
loop_
_entity_poly.entity_id
_entity_poly.type
_entity_poly.pdbx_seq_one_letter_code
_entity_poly.pdbx_strand_id
1 'polypeptide(L)'
;MRVAAVCTAVLCVLIFGFIMVRRLRAKREIGAKSIDPEALYELLNAKQVLLYDVRQPLDFLAHPEIIPGARRIAPKDIAEQTASFSRDQNSVIYCTGGDEETSSMVLGKARALNFTRVKLLKGGLAAWKAKGYPMEAYSEPFHLDTAS
;
A
#
# COMPACT_ATOMS: atom_id res chain seq x y z
N MET A 1 22.12 43.34 3.70
CA MET A 1 21.57 42.51 2.63
C MET A 1 22.26 41.14 2.47
N ARG A 2 23.58 41.03 2.61
CA ARG A 2 24.32 39.76 2.45
C ARG A 2 24.02 38.71 3.54
N VAL A 3 23.79 39.12 4.78
CA VAL A 3 23.52 38.19 5.92
C VAL A 3 22.14 37.55 5.79
N ALA A 4 21.13 38.29 5.35
CA ALA A 4 19.77 37.72 5.13
C ALA A 4 19.77 36.65 4.03
N ALA A 5 20.50 36.85 2.94
CA ALA A 5 20.63 35.88 1.86
C ALA A 5 21.35 34.56 2.29
N VAL A 6 22.34 34.68 3.15
CA VAL A 6 23.03 33.48 3.69
C VAL A 6 22.13 32.73 4.65
N CYS A 7 21.38 33.40 5.51
CA CYS A 7 20.43 32.75 6.43
C CYS A 7 19.31 31.99 5.68
N THR A 8 18.75 32.57 4.61
CA THR A 8 17.75 31.91 3.79
C THR A 8 18.31 30.69 3.07
N ALA A 9 19.50 30.77 2.52
CA ALA A 9 20.16 29.64 1.86
C ALA A 9 20.41 28.47 2.84
N VAL A 10 20.92 28.76 4.03
CA VAL A 10 21.14 27.73 5.07
C VAL A 10 19.82 27.07 5.49
N LEU A 11 18.76 27.87 5.69
CA LEU A 11 17.45 27.36 6.06
C LEU A 11 16.88 26.43 4.96
N CYS A 12 17.00 26.82 3.69
CA CYS A 12 16.57 25.98 2.57
C CYS A 12 17.32 24.65 2.51
N VAL A 13 18.62 24.64 2.74
CA VAL A 13 19.43 23.42 2.77
C VAL A 13 19.01 22.51 3.93
N LEU A 14 18.75 23.06 5.10
CA LEU A 14 18.28 22.30 6.27
C LEU A 14 16.90 21.68 6.03
N ILE A 15 15.96 22.44 5.46
CA ILE A 15 14.62 21.96 5.13
C ILE A 15 14.72 20.85 4.06
N PHE A 16 15.50 21.07 3.01
CA PHE A 16 15.70 20.06 1.97
C PHE A 16 16.34 18.78 2.53
N GLY A 17 17.38 18.90 3.34
CA GLY A 17 18.00 17.78 4.02
C GLY A 17 17.03 17.02 4.93
N PHE A 18 16.20 17.72 5.69
CA PHE A 18 15.17 17.13 6.54
C PHE A 18 14.12 16.36 5.72
N ILE A 19 13.63 16.93 4.63
CA ILE A 19 12.68 16.28 3.73
C ILE A 19 13.31 15.04 3.10
N MET A 20 14.55 15.12 2.66
CA MET A 20 15.29 14.01 2.07
C MET A 20 15.46 12.85 3.07
N VAL A 21 15.87 13.15 4.30
CA VAL A 21 16.00 12.14 5.36
C VAL A 21 14.65 11.49 5.68
N ARG A 22 13.58 12.27 5.78
CA ARG A 22 12.22 11.71 5.98
C ARG A 22 11.81 10.77 4.86
N ARG A 23 12.05 11.16 3.60
CA ARG A 23 11.75 10.29 2.43
C ARG A 23 12.56 8.99 2.45
N LEU A 24 13.85 9.07 2.76
CA LEU A 24 14.70 7.89 2.85
C LEU A 24 14.28 6.93 3.98
N ARG A 25 13.88 7.47 5.14
CA ARG A 25 13.35 6.66 6.25
C ARG A 25 12.03 5.98 5.85
N ALA A 26 11.10 6.70 5.23
CA ALA A 26 9.85 6.13 4.74
C ALA A 26 10.09 5.00 3.72
N LYS A 27 11.00 5.19 2.76
CA LYS A 27 11.39 4.13 1.80
C LYS A 27 11.97 2.89 2.48
N ARG A 28 12.83 3.05 3.49
CA ARG A 28 13.38 1.93 4.25
C ARG A 28 12.31 1.18 5.04
N GLU A 29 11.37 1.90 5.64
CA GLU A 29 10.26 1.28 6.38
C GLU A 29 9.32 0.50 5.46
N ILE A 30 8.98 1.03 4.29
CA ILE A 30 8.19 0.35 3.27
C ILE A 30 8.93 -0.90 2.79
N GLY A 31 10.22 -0.79 2.47
CA GLY A 31 11.04 -1.91 2.04
C GLY A 31 11.10 -3.04 3.07
N ALA A 32 11.25 -2.72 4.35
CA ALA A 32 11.28 -3.71 5.42
C ALA A 32 9.92 -4.42 5.66
N LYS A 33 8.83 -3.80 5.20
CA LYS A 33 7.45 -4.33 5.33
C LYS A 33 6.83 -4.71 4.00
N SER A 34 7.63 -4.88 2.97
CA SER A 34 7.20 -5.35 1.65
C SER A 34 7.49 -6.83 1.48
N ILE A 35 6.74 -7.45 0.58
CA ILE A 35 6.95 -8.83 0.14
C ILE A 35 7.03 -8.83 -1.39
N ASP A 36 7.96 -9.61 -1.93
CA ASP A 36 8.08 -9.77 -3.38
C ASP A 36 6.94 -10.63 -3.94
N PRO A 37 6.52 -10.43 -5.21
CA PRO A 37 5.41 -11.17 -5.82
C PRO A 37 5.59 -12.70 -5.78
N GLU A 38 6.81 -13.19 -5.94
CA GLU A 38 7.14 -14.61 -5.89
C GLU A 38 6.85 -15.21 -4.50
N ALA A 39 7.32 -14.55 -3.46
CA ALA A 39 7.09 -14.99 -2.09
C ALA A 39 5.60 -14.93 -1.71
N LEU A 40 4.87 -13.91 -2.21
CA LEU A 40 3.42 -13.85 -2.04
C LEU A 40 2.72 -15.01 -2.74
N TYR A 41 3.12 -15.33 -3.98
CA TYR A 41 2.53 -16.43 -4.75
C TYR A 41 2.66 -17.77 -4.01
N GLU A 42 3.81 -18.04 -3.44
CA GLU A 42 4.03 -19.25 -2.62
C GLU A 42 3.15 -19.27 -1.37
N LEU A 43 3.04 -18.15 -0.65
CA LEU A 43 2.20 -18.05 0.55
C LEU A 43 0.70 -18.18 0.25
N LEU A 44 0.23 -17.68 -0.88
CA LEU A 44 -1.17 -17.85 -1.33
C LEU A 44 -1.47 -19.32 -1.65
N ASN A 45 -0.59 -19.99 -2.38
CA ASN A 45 -0.73 -21.41 -2.70
C ASN A 45 -0.73 -22.29 -1.43
N ALA A 46 0.06 -21.90 -0.42
CA ALA A 46 0.09 -22.56 0.88
C ALA A 46 -1.07 -22.16 1.82
N LYS A 47 -1.92 -21.21 1.43
CA LYS A 47 -3.02 -20.63 2.24
C LYS A 47 -2.55 -20.05 3.58
N GLN A 48 -1.35 -19.47 3.60
CA GLN A 48 -0.69 -18.96 4.81
C GLN A 48 -0.83 -17.44 4.99
N VAL A 49 -1.54 -16.76 4.10
CA VAL A 49 -1.66 -15.30 4.09
C VAL A 49 -3.06 -14.87 3.65
N LEU A 50 -3.55 -13.80 4.25
CA LEU A 50 -4.73 -13.08 3.78
C LEU A 50 -4.29 -11.98 2.82
N LEU A 51 -5.03 -11.78 1.75
CA LEU A 51 -4.72 -10.80 0.73
C LEU A 51 -5.84 -9.77 0.60
N TYR A 52 -5.46 -8.49 0.53
CA TYR A 52 -6.42 -7.38 0.43
C TYR A 52 -6.06 -6.44 -0.71
N ASP A 53 -7.07 -6.15 -1.54
CA ASP A 53 -7.00 -5.14 -2.58
C ASP A 53 -7.44 -3.78 -2.00
N VAL A 54 -6.49 -2.85 -1.92
CA VAL A 54 -6.73 -1.51 -1.39
C VAL A 54 -6.56 -0.41 -2.44
N ARG A 55 -6.75 -0.75 -3.72
CA ARG A 55 -6.70 0.23 -4.82
C ARG A 55 -7.79 1.29 -4.65
N GLN A 56 -7.51 2.49 -5.14
CA GLN A 56 -8.54 3.53 -5.23
C GLN A 56 -9.70 3.06 -6.12
N PRO A 57 -10.93 3.53 -5.89
CA PRO A 57 -12.09 3.10 -6.67
C PRO A 57 -11.92 3.27 -8.19
N LEU A 58 -11.36 4.38 -8.65
CA LEU A 58 -11.14 4.63 -10.07
C LEU A 58 -10.09 3.70 -10.68
N ASP A 59 -9.02 3.41 -9.94
CA ASP A 59 -7.99 2.45 -10.39
C ASP A 59 -8.55 1.04 -10.51
N PHE A 60 -9.44 0.67 -9.58
CA PHE A 60 -10.11 -0.61 -9.62
C PHE A 60 -11.07 -0.71 -10.81
N LEU A 61 -11.84 0.33 -11.12
CA LEU A 61 -12.73 0.34 -12.27
C LEU A 61 -11.98 0.24 -13.61
N ALA A 62 -10.80 0.86 -13.69
CA ALA A 62 -9.96 0.76 -14.87
C ALA A 62 -9.44 -0.68 -15.11
N HIS A 63 -9.28 -1.45 -14.03
CA HIS A 63 -8.76 -2.82 -14.07
C HIS A 63 -9.52 -3.70 -13.08
N PRO A 64 -10.75 -4.16 -13.39
CA PRO A 64 -11.63 -4.87 -12.44
C PRO A 64 -11.20 -6.31 -12.14
N GLU A 65 -9.99 -6.68 -12.46
CA GLU A 65 -9.39 -7.96 -12.11
C GLU A 65 -8.68 -7.87 -10.77
N ILE A 66 -8.73 -8.94 -9.98
CA ILE A 66 -8.04 -9.06 -8.69
C ILE A 66 -7.07 -10.24 -8.69
N ILE A 67 -6.15 -10.24 -7.76
CA ILE A 67 -5.35 -11.43 -7.45
C ILE A 67 -6.27 -12.46 -6.80
N PRO A 68 -6.25 -13.75 -7.23
CA PRO A 68 -7.15 -14.77 -6.71
C PRO A 68 -7.15 -14.85 -5.19
N GLY A 69 -8.37 -14.87 -4.61
CA GLY A 69 -8.57 -14.93 -3.17
C GLY A 69 -8.38 -13.59 -2.43
N ALA A 70 -8.14 -12.50 -3.13
CA ALA A 70 -8.07 -11.19 -2.52
C ALA A 70 -9.46 -10.69 -2.11
N ARG A 71 -9.52 -10.03 -0.95
CA ARG A 71 -10.70 -9.29 -0.50
C ARG A 71 -10.52 -7.81 -0.80
N ARG A 72 -11.54 -7.18 -1.37
CA ARG A 72 -11.47 -5.76 -1.64
C ARG A 72 -11.86 -4.94 -0.41
N ILE A 73 -11.03 -3.93 -0.09
CA ILE A 73 -11.32 -2.93 0.94
C ILE A 73 -10.87 -1.57 0.40
N ALA A 74 -11.83 -0.64 0.23
CA ALA A 74 -11.47 0.70 -0.20
C ALA A 74 -10.59 1.39 0.86
N PRO A 75 -9.59 2.20 0.46
CA PRO A 75 -8.66 2.83 1.40
C PRO A 75 -9.32 3.67 2.49
N LYS A 76 -10.48 4.28 2.21
CA LYS A 76 -11.26 5.05 3.18
C LYS A 76 -11.90 4.18 4.25
N ASP A 77 -12.30 2.96 3.89
CA ASP A 77 -13.09 2.05 4.73
C ASP A 77 -12.20 1.18 5.65
N ILE A 78 -10.89 1.26 5.53
CA ILE A 78 -9.95 0.47 6.33
C ILE A 78 -10.20 0.63 7.83
N ALA A 79 -10.53 1.84 8.29
CA ALA A 79 -10.80 2.12 9.69
C ALA A 79 -12.12 1.50 10.17
N GLU A 80 -13.12 1.46 9.30
CA GLU A 80 -14.46 0.93 9.61
C GLU A 80 -14.51 -0.59 9.47
N GLN A 81 -13.77 -1.14 8.51
CA GLN A 81 -13.71 -2.57 8.24
C GLN A 81 -12.57 -3.27 8.99
N THR A 82 -12.17 -2.76 10.15
CA THR A 82 -11.12 -3.36 10.98
C THR A 82 -11.40 -4.80 11.36
N ALA A 83 -12.66 -5.19 11.49
CA ALA A 83 -13.06 -6.57 11.76
C ALA A 83 -12.72 -7.54 10.61
N SER A 84 -12.54 -7.03 9.39
CA SER A 84 -12.15 -7.82 8.22
C SER A 84 -10.67 -8.19 8.20
N PHE A 85 -9.85 -7.48 8.97
CA PHE A 85 -8.41 -7.78 9.10
C PHE A 85 -8.16 -8.71 10.27
N SER A 86 -7.46 -9.80 10.03
CA SER A 86 -7.00 -10.67 11.11
C SER A 86 -5.77 -10.07 11.80
N ARG A 87 -5.77 -10.04 13.13
CA ARG A 87 -4.59 -9.66 13.92
C ARG A 87 -3.61 -10.80 14.09
N ASP A 88 -4.09 -12.03 13.97
CA ASP A 88 -3.32 -13.25 14.26
C ASP A 88 -2.69 -13.86 13.01
N GLN A 89 -3.22 -13.53 11.83
CA GLN A 89 -2.72 -14.05 10.55
C GLN A 89 -1.87 -13.01 9.82
N ASN A 90 -0.89 -13.48 9.07
CA ASN A 90 -0.15 -12.63 8.16
C ASN A 90 -1.07 -12.11 7.06
N SER A 91 -0.99 -10.83 6.79
CA SER A 91 -1.80 -10.16 5.78
C SER A 91 -0.90 -9.43 4.79
N VAL A 92 -1.29 -9.45 3.53
CA VAL A 92 -0.66 -8.65 2.49
C VAL A 92 -1.70 -7.73 1.87
N ILE A 93 -1.33 -6.50 1.66
CA ILE A 93 -2.15 -5.51 0.96
C ILE A 93 -1.46 -5.11 -0.33
N TYR A 94 -2.22 -4.83 -1.37
CA TYR A 94 -1.69 -4.32 -2.62
C TYR A 94 -2.55 -3.18 -3.18
N CYS A 95 -1.86 -2.26 -3.84
CA CYS A 95 -2.44 -1.19 -4.65
C CYS A 95 -2.13 -1.43 -6.14
N THR A 96 -2.39 -0.45 -6.99
CA THR A 96 -2.15 -0.55 -8.45
C THR A 96 -0.66 -0.78 -8.77
N GLY A 97 0.23 -0.09 -8.10
CA GLY A 97 1.69 -0.19 -8.24
C GLY A 97 2.34 1.17 -8.41
N GLY A 98 3.58 1.29 -7.96
CA GLY A 98 4.39 2.50 -8.11
C GLY A 98 4.02 3.70 -7.24
N ASP A 99 2.88 3.68 -6.56
CA ASP A 99 2.42 4.75 -5.69
C ASP A 99 2.88 4.52 -4.24
N GLU A 100 4.05 5.08 -3.92
CA GLU A 100 4.60 5.04 -2.56
C GLU A 100 3.72 5.78 -1.55
N GLU A 101 2.95 6.78 -1.99
CA GLU A 101 2.12 7.60 -1.12
C GLU A 101 0.89 6.82 -0.62
N THR A 102 0.16 6.17 -1.53
CA THR A 102 -0.98 5.29 -1.17
C THR A 102 -0.51 4.15 -0.28
N SER A 103 0.61 3.51 -0.61
CA SER A 103 1.19 2.42 0.19
C SER A 103 1.58 2.86 1.60
N SER A 104 2.21 4.03 1.73
CA SER A 104 2.60 4.62 3.02
C SER A 104 1.38 4.99 3.85
N MET A 105 0.34 5.56 3.25
CA MET A 105 -0.91 5.92 3.92
C MET A 105 -1.62 4.68 4.47
N VAL A 106 -1.77 3.65 3.65
CA VAL A 106 -2.44 2.41 4.06
C VAL A 106 -1.67 1.70 5.16
N LEU A 107 -0.34 1.62 5.05
CA LEU A 107 0.51 1.04 6.08
C LEU A 107 0.43 1.84 7.39
N GLY A 108 0.37 3.16 7.31
CA GLY A 108 0.18 4.06 8.46
C GLY A 108 -1.16 3.82 9.16
N LYS A 109 -2.25 3.72 8.41
CA LYS A 109 -3.59 3.37 8.95
C LYS A 109 -3.59 1.99 9.62
N ALA A 110 -3.03 0.97 8.97
CA ALA A 110 -2.95 -0.37 9.53
C ALA A 110 -2.18 -0.38 10.86
N ARG A 111 -1.08 0.37 10.97
CA ARG A 111 -0.31 0.52 12.23
C ARG A 111 -1.11 1.21 13.33
N ALA A 112 -1.80 2.30 13.00
CA ALA A 112 -2.64 3.02 13.97
C ALA A 112 -3.74 2.12 14.56
N LEU A 113 -4.15 1.10 13.82
CA LEU A 113 -5.13 0.09 14.21
C LEU A 113 -4.50 -1.17 14.84
N ASN A 114 -3.19 -1.12 15.17
CA ASN A 114 -2.43 -2.23 15.76
C ASN A 114 -2.32 -3.50 14.89
N PHE A 115 -2.42 -3.38 13.56
CA PHE A 115 -2.10 -4.47 12.65
C PHE A 115 -0.59 -4.55 12.42
N THR A 116 0.09 -5.43 13.14
CA THR A 116 1.55 -5.57 13.11
C THR A 116 2.04 -6.55 12.06
N ARG A 117 1.18 -7.46 11.59
CA ARG A 117 1.50 -8.53 10.63
C ARG A 117 1.07 -8.20 9.20
N VAL A 118 1.05 -6.92 8.84
CA VAL A 118 0.68 -6.45 7.50
C VAL A 118 1.93 -6.12 6.71
N LYS A 119 2.01 -6.67 5.49
CA LYS A 119 3.04 -6.37 4.50
C LYS A 119 2.41 -5.74 3.25
N LEU A 120 3.22 -5.04 2.48
CA LEU A 120 2.85 -4.49 1.17
C LEU A 120 3.38 -5.39 0.05
N LEU A 121 2.58 -5.65 -0.97
CA LEU A 121 3.08 -6.25 -2.20
C LEU A 121 3.96 -5.23 -2.93
N LYS A 122 5.23 -5.55 -3.09
CA LYS A 122 6.20 -4.70 -3.76
C LYS A 122 5.84 -4.54 -5.23
N GLY A 123 5.72 -3.28 -5.67
CA GLY A 123 5.27 -2.95 -7.03
C GLY A 123 3.79 -3.23 -7.29
N GLY A 124 3.01 -3.63 -6.29
CA GLY A 124 1.57 -3.81 -6.36
C GLY A 124 1.08 -4.77 -7.44
N LEU A 125 -0.13 -4.53 -7.93
CA LEU A 125 -0.75 -5.35 -8.98
C LEU A 125 0.07 -5.37 -10.28
N ALA A 126 0.74 -4.25 -10.61
CA ALA A 126 1.56 -4.16 -11.81
C ALA A 126 2.72 -5.17 -11.78
N ALA A 127 3.42 -5.29 -10.64
CA ALA A 127 4.50 -6.26 -10.48
C ALA A 127 4.00 -7.71 -10.51
N TRP A 128 2.83 -7.97 -9.94
CA TRP A 128 2.17 -9.29 -10.00
C TRP A 128 1.87 -9.71 -11.44
N LYS A 129 1.23 -8.80 -12.21
CA LYS A 129 0.94 -9.03 -13.63
C LYS A 129 2.20 -9.20 -14.48
N ALA A 130 3.25 -8.42 -14.21
CA ALA A 130 4.53 -8.53 -14.92
C ALA A 130 5.21 -9.90 -14.75
N LYS A 131 4.93 -10.61 -13.66
CA LYS A 131 5.38 -11.99 -13.45
C LYS A 131 4.50 -13.05 -14.13
N GLY A 132 3.39 -12.65 -14.75
CA GLY A 132 2.46 -13.58 -15.40
C GLY A 132 1.65 -14.43 -14.42
N TYR A 133 1.54 -14.02 -13.15
CA TYR A 133 0.75 -14.75 -12.17
C TYR A 133 -0.75 -14.62 -12.39
N PRO A 134 -1.56 -15.57 -11.89
CA PRO A 134 -3.00 -15.61 -12.13
C PRO A 134 -3.73 -14.36 -11.68
N MET A 135 -4.77 -14.01 -12.43
CA MET A 135 -5.74 -12.98 -12.11
C MET A 135 -7.15 -13.58 -12.22
N GLU A 136 -8.09 -13.04 -11.49
CA GLU A 136 -9.51 -13.41 -11.60
C GLU A 136 -10.39 -12.17 -11.75
N ALA A 137 -11.54 -12.34 -12.41
CA ALA A 137 -12.53 -11.27 -12.51
C ALA A 137 -13.18 -11.04 -11.14
N TYR A 138 -13.35 -9.79 -10.75
CA TYR A 138 -14.06 -9.46 -9.51
C TYR A 138 -15.57 -9.69 -9.72
N SER A 139 -16.16 -10.51 -8.88
CA SER A 139 -17.56 -10.94 -9.00
C SER A 139 -18.51 -10.31 -7.99
N GLU A 140 -18.00 -9.63 -6.97
CA GLU A 140 -18.84 -8.97 -5.98
C GLU A 140 -19.39 -7.62 -6.47
N PRO A 141 -20.56 -7.18 -5.99
CA PRO A 141 -21.09 -5.87 -6.33
C PRO A 141 -20.11 -4.76 -5.96
N PHE A 142 -19.75 -3.94 -6.93
CA PHE A 142 -18.92 -2.77 -6.72
C PHE A 142 -19.80 -1.53 -6.59
N HIS A 143 -19.79 -0.93 -5.42
CA HIS A 143 -20.45 0.34 -5.18
C HIS A 143 -19.41 1.46 -5.31
N LEU A 144 -19.63 2.35 -6.28
CA LEU A 144 -19.01 3.66 -6.26
C LEU A 144 -19.66 4.41 -5.10
N ASP A 145 -18.93 4.51 -4.01
CA ASP A 145 -19.36 5.42 -2.95
C ASP A 145 -19.32 6.85 -3.46
N THR A 146 -20.45 7.33 -3.85
CA THR A 146 -20.74 8.75 -4.09
C THR A 146 -20.94 9.48 -2.76
N ALA A 147 -20.26 9.11 -1.71
CA ALA A 147 -20.25 9.87 -0.48
C ALA A 147 -19.39 11.11 -0.70
N SER A 148 -20.06 12.17 -1.08
CA SER A 148 -19.64 13.58 -1.01
C SER A 148 -19.24 13.98 0.40
#